data_8aa9fe983e5c1f9c4265acfb100ed166
#
_entry.id   8aa9fe983e5c1f9c4265acfb100ed166
#
_cell.length_a   1.000
_cell.length_b   1.000
_cell.length_c   1.000
_cell.angle_alpha   90.00
_cell.angle_beta   90.00
_cell.angle_gamma   90.00
#
_symmetry.space_group_name_H-M   'P 1'
#
loop_
_entity.id
_entity.type
_entity.pdbx_description
1 polymer ?
#
loop_
_entity_poly.entity_id
_entity_poly.type
_entity_poly.pdbx_seq_one_letter_code
_entity_poly.pdbx_strand_id
1 'polypeptide(L)'
;NNLHLKEILPVLSKSAGNAHILFFQNMWIDDLDSINKYLSEKQYFFGFPFMVGGGRDAGCIYSAISGLKQSHTPLGEPNGEISERVRKIADAFEDANLKPIIYNQIKIWLITHYAVAAGLSAGIMKAKSGRNFASNSDILKEAIKAIREGLEVCQKLGYNPKAVKANGLYFLPFFIAIPIAKKVYGNEALCLMFDGHTQHSPDEMKKMFEDIITDGEKHGVKVYILKQIKEGIFN
;
A
#
# COMPACT_ATOMS: atom_id res chain seq x y z
N ASN A 1 4.11 11.44 -1.62
CA ASN A 1 2.97 10.61 -1.21
C ASN A 1 1.67 11.13 -1.86
N ASN A 2 0.57 10.42 -1.70
CA ASN A 2 -0.72 10.76 -2.33
C ASN A 2 -1.36 12.06 -1.80
N LEU A 3 -0.94 12.60 -0.67
CA LEU A 3 -1.43 13.88 -0.14
C LEU A 3 -1.18 15.05 -1.11
N HIS A 4 -0.03 15.03 -1.80
CA HIS A 4 0.36 16.10 -2.73
C HIS A 4 0.10 15.77 -4.21
N LEU A 5 -0.56 14.65 -4.49
CA LEU A 5 -0.77 14.22 -5.87
C LEU A 5 -1.53 15.26 -6.69
N LYS A 6 -2.62 15.79 -6.14
CA LYS A 6 -3.45 16.80 -6.82
C LYS A 6 -2.72 18.12 -7.10
N GLU A 7 -1.73 18.46 -6.30
CA GLU A 7 -0.90 19.67 -6.48
C GLU A 7 0.13 19.48 -7.60
N ILE A 8 0.71 18.27 -7.71
CA ILE A 8 1.77 18.00 -8.66
C ILE A 8 1.27 17.63 -10.06
N LEU A 9 0.07 17.08 -10.19
CA LEU A 9 -0.49 16.67 -11.48
C LEU A 9 -0.57 17.79 -12.52
N PRO A 10 -1.02 19.02 -12.19
CA PRO A 10 -1.00 20.13 -13.13
C PRO A 10 0.40 20.52 -13.60
N VAL A 11 1.41 20.36 -12.73
CA VAL A 11 2.81 20.63 -13.07
C VAL A 11 3.35 19.53 -13.99
N LEU A 12 3.11 18.26 -13.66
CA LEU A 12 3.52 17.14 -14.49
C LEU A 12 2.91 17.21 -15.89
N SER A 13 1.62 17.53 -16.01
CA SER A 13 0.96 17.60 -17.31
C SER A 13 1.54 18.68 -18.23
N LYS A 14 2.12 19.75 -17.66
CA LYS A 14 2.74 20.85 -18.42
C LYS A 14 4.22 20.61 -18.70
N SER A 15 4.91 19.91 -17.82
CA SER A 15 6.38 19.85 -17.83
C SER A 15 6.95 18.50 -18.26
N ALA A 16 6.17 17.42 -18.21
CA ALA A 16 6.68 16.08 -18.49
C ALA A 16 6.98 15.85 -20.00
N GLY A 17 6.39 16.62 -20.91
CA GLY A 17 6.59 16.42 -22.36
C GLY A 17 6.31 14.97 -22.75
N ASN A 18 7.29 14.30 -23.35
CA ASN A 18 7.21 12.90 -23.77
C ASN A 18 7.77 11.92 -22.71
N ALA A 19 8.10 12.37 -21.51
CA ALA A 19 8.62 11.51 -20.47
C ALA A 19 7.56 10.53 -19.96
N HIS A 20 8.00 9.31 -19.65
CA HIS A 20 7.16 8.35 -18.96
C HIS A 20 7.20 8.60 -17.45
N ILE A 21 6.02 8.61 -16.82
CA ILE A 21 5.85 8.88 -15.40
C ILE A 21 5.54 7.57 -14.70
N LEU A 22 6.40 7.15 -13.77
CA LEU A 22 6.13 6.04 -12.87
C LEU A 22 5.55 6.57 -11.56
N PHE A 23 4.28 6.29 -11.30
CA PHE A 23 3.67 6.53 -9.99
C PHE A 23 4.06 5.38 -9.05
N PHE A 24 4.83 5.72 -8.01
CA PHE A 24 5.48 4.77 -7.13
C PHE A 24 5.12 5.07 -5.66
N GLN A 25 3.84 4.96 -5.33
CA GLN A 25 3.26 5.36 -4.05
C GLN A 25 1.93 4.66 -3.75
N ASN A 26 1.41 4.84 -2.53
CA ASN A 26 0.03 4.47 -2.18
C ASN A 26 -0.97 5.20 -3.07
N MET A 27 -1.99 4.48 -3.53
CA MET A 27 -3.03 4.99 -4.43
C MET A 27 -4.40 4.47 -4.03
N TRP A 28 -5.37 5.37 -3.96
CA TRP A 28 -6.78 5.05 -3.88
C TRP A 28 -7.51 5.38 -5.18
N ILE A 29 -8.81 5.10 -5.27
CA ILE A 29 -9.58 5.27 -6.51
C ILE A 29 -9.59 6.73 -6.97
N ASP A 30 -9.84 7.67 -6.05
CA ASP A 30 -9.83 9.10 -6.36
C ASP A 30 -8.48 9.60 -6.89
N ASP A 31 -7.38 8.97 -6.48
CA ASP A 31 -6.05 9.29 -6.99
C ASP A 31 -5.92 8.85 -8.46
N LEU A 32 -6.41 7.64 -8.80
CA LEU A 32 -6.43 7.14 -10.18
C LEU A 32 -7.28 8.04 -11.09
N ASP A 33 -8.46 8.43 -10.63
CA ASP A 33 -9.35 9.34 -11.36
C ASP A 33 -8.72 10.72 -11.55
N SER A 34 -7.99 11.19 -10.55
CA SER A 34 -7.27 12.47 -10.61
C SER A 34 -6.15 12.43 -11.64
N ILE A 35 -5.38 11.36 -11.71
CA ILE A 35 -4.30 11.18 -12.71
C ILE A 35 -4.90 11.24 -14.13
N ASN A 36 -6.01 10.54 -14.38
CA ASN A 36 -6.66 10.47 -15.69
C ASN A 36 -7.17 11.82 -16.19
N LYS A 37 -7.40 12.80 -15.30
CA LYS A 37 -7.81 14.16 -15.69
C LYS A 37 -6.65 14.98 -16.27
N TYR A 38 -5.41 14.66 -15.94
CA TYR A 38 -4.24 15.46 -16.32
C TYR A 38 -3.29 14.75 -17.27
N LEU A 39 -3.26 13.42 -17.26
CA LEU A 39 -2.31 12.60 -18.01
C LEU A 39 -3.05 11.54 -18.81
N SER A 40 -2.58 11.27 -20.02
CA SER A 40 -3.06 10.12 -20.79
C SER A 40 -2.42 8.83 -20.29
N GLU A 41 -3.11 7.70 -20.39
CA GLU A 41 -2.57 6.38 -19.99
C GLU A 41 -1.26 6.01 -20.72
N LYS A 42 -0.96 6.63 -21.86
CA LYS A 42 0.30 6.45 -22.57
C LYS A 42 1.49 7.13 -21.88
N GLN A 43 1.25 8.09 -20.99
CA GLN A 43 2.31 8.85 -20.32
C GLN A 43 2.72 8.28 -18.97
N TYR A 44 1.89 7.45 -18.34
CA TYR A 44 2.20 6.96 -17.01
C TYR A 44 1.97 5.45 -16.88
N PHE A 45 2.57 4.89 -15.85
CA PHE A 45 2.37 3.52 -15.39
C PHE A 45 2.59 3.45 -13.87
N PHE A 46 2.31 2.31 -13.29
CA PHE A 46 2.30 2.14 -11.85
C PHE A 46 3.37 1.19 -11.34
N GLY A 47 3.80 1.41 -10.11
CA GLY A 47 4.58 0.50 -9.32
C GLY A 47 4.44 0.79 -7.83
N PHE A 48 5.11 -0.01 -7.02
CA PHE A 48 5.13 0.20 -5.58
C PHE A 48 6.46 -0.26 -4.95
N PRO A 49 7.06 0.51 -4.01
CA PRO A 49 8.33 0.17 -3.36
C PRO A 49 8.12 -0.87 -2.23
N PHE A 50 7.52 -2.02 -2.54
CA PHE A 50 7.13 -3.02 -1.56
C PHE A 50 8.31 -3.71 -0.86
N MET A 51 9.49 -3.66 -1.46
CA MET A 51 10.71 -4.23 -0.88
C MET A 51 11.51 -3.25 -0.04
N VAL A 52 11.27 -1.96 -0.19
CA VAL A 52 12.11 -0.91 0.37
C VAL A 52 11.28 -0.01 1.26
N GLY A 53 11.77 0.24 2.44
CA GLY A 53 11.24 1.24 3.37
C GLY A 53 12.39 1.96 4.04
N GLY A 54 12.07 2.88 4.94
CA GLY A 54 13.08 3.61 5.68
C GLY A 54 12.56 4.93 6.20
N GLY A 55 13.47 5.81 6.53
CA GLY A 55 13.13 7.10 7.09
C GLY A 55 14.28 8.11 6.96
N ARG A 56 14.08 9.24 7.60
CA ARG A 56 15.06 10.31 7.68
C ARG A 56 15.22 10.73 9.14
N ASP A 57 16.45 10.72 9.62
CA ASP A 57 16.78 11.19 10.97
C ASP A 57 18.04 12.05 10.93
N ALA A 58 18.02 13.20 11.65
CA ALA A 58 19.14 14.13 11.78
C ALA A 58 19.85 14.47 10.45
N GLY A 59 19.10 14.56 9.35
CA GLY A 59 19.64 14.84 8.01
C GLY A 59 20.15 13.61 7.26
N CYS A 60 20.22 12.45 7.89
CA CYS A 60 20.59 11.17 7.27
C CYS A 60 19.35 10.46 6.73
N ILE A 61 19.46 9.89 5.52
CA ILE A 61 18.45 8.99 4.96
C ILE A 61 18.93 7.56 5.24
N TYR A 62 18.08 6.74 5.85
CA TYR A 62 18.32 5.33 6.00
C TYR A 62 17.27 4.53 5.24
N SER A 63 17.66 3.41 4.68
CA SER A 63 16.77 2.49 3.99
C SER A 63 16.92 1.08 4.53
N ALA A 64 15.80 0.37 4.58
CA ALA A 64 15.74 -1.06 4.89
C ALA A 64 15.18 -1.79 3.68
N ILE A 65 15.83 -2.88 3.28
CA ILE A 65 15.38 -3.73 2.18
C ILE A 65 14.86 -5.03 2.77
N SER A 66 13.63 -5.39 2.42
CA SER A 66 13.04 -6.64 2.85
C SER A 66 13.79 -7.83 2.24
N GLY A 67 14.35 -8.68 3.10
CA GLY A 67 14.97 -9.94 2.70
C GLY A 67 13.99 -11.11 2.50
N LEU A 68 12.68 -10.88 2.64
CA LEU A 68 11.69 -11.93 2.47
C LEU A 68 11.63 -12.42 1.01
N LYS A 69 11.51 -13.76 0.84
CA LYS A 69 11.40 -14.36 -0.49
C LYS A 69 10.19 -13.86 -1.29
N GLN A 70 9.12 -13.50 -0.60
CA GLN A 70 7.88 -13.00 -1.19
C GLN A 70 7.90 -11.50 -1.52
N SER A 71 8.87 -10.77 -0.99
CA SER A 71 9.01 -9.33 -1.29
C SER A 71 9.48 -9.14 -2.71
N HIS A 72 8.83 -8.24 -3.43
CA HIS A 72 9.07 -7.92 -4.83
C HIS A 72 8.62 -6.49 -5.11
N THR A 73 9.00 -5.96 -6.26
CA THR A 73 8.56 -4.63 -6.71
C THR A 73 7.48 -4.79 -7.76
N PRO A 74 6.20 -4.55 -7.43
CA PRO A 74 5.13 -4.61 -8.42
C PRO A 74 5.24 -3.45 -9.40
N LEU A 75 5.04 -3.75 -10.68
CA LEU A 75 4.99 -2.82 -11.79
C LEU A 75 3.81 -3.17 -12.70
N GLY A 76 3.27 -2.23 -13.44
CA GLY A 76 2.25 -2.53 -14.44
C GLY A 76 1.66 -1.31 -15.13
N GLU A 77 1.11 -1.55 -16.31
CA GLU A 77 0.38 -0.56 -17.09
C GLU A 77 -1.06 -0.38 -16.58
N PRO A 78 -1.65 0.82 -16.69
CA PRO A 78 -3.04 1.07 -16.32
C PRO A 78 -4.04 0.16 -17.01
N ASN A 79 -3.79 -0.20 -18.28
CA ASN A 79 -4.63 -1.04 -19.12
C ASN A 79 -4.31 -2.54 -19.02
N GLY A 80 -3.28 -2.91 -18.25
CA GLY A 80 -2.88 -4.31 -18.04
C GLY A 80 -1.99 -4.90 -19.14
N GLU A 81 -1.58 -4.14 -20.13
CA GLU A 81 -0.63 -4.58 -21.17
C GLU A 81 0.79 -4.72 -20.59
N ILE A 82 1.59 -5.55 -21.21
CA ILE A 82 3.02 -5.64 -20.90
C ILE A 82 3.80 -4.88 -21.98
N SER A 83 3.90 -3.57 -21.79
CA SER A 83 4.55 -2.67 -22.73
C SER A 83 6.09 -2.77 -22.70
N GLU A 84 6.74 -2.24 -23.75
CA GLU A 84 8.21 -2.18 -23.81
C GLU A 84 8.80 -1.29 -22.69
N ARG A 85 8.13 -0.18 -22.34
CA ARG A 85 8.58 0.71 -21.26
C ARG A 85 8.56 0.03 -19.89
N VAL A 86 7.50 -0.75 -19.59
CA VAL A 86 7.41 -1.50 -18.32
C VAL A 86 8.49 -2.58 -18.26
N ARG A 87 8.79 -3.27 -19.39
CA ARG A 87 9.87 -4.25 -19.45
C ARG A 87 11.23 -3.59 -19.18
N LYS A 88 11.55 -2.47 -19.84
CA LYS A 88 12.80 -1.74 -19.63
C LYS A 88 13.00 -1.31 -18.18
N ILE A 89 11.94 -0.85 -17.51
CA ILE A 89 12.02 -0.50 -16.09
C ILE A 89 12.16 -1.75 -15.22
N ALA A 90 11.46 -2.84 -15.56
CA ALA A 90 11.61 -4.10 -14.85
C ALA A 90 13.05 -4.64 -14.97
N ASP A 91 13.65 -4.60 -16.16
CA ASP A 91 15.05 -5.02 -16.37
C ASP A 91 16.01 -4.17 -15.50
N ALA A 92 15.84 -2.85 -15.46
CA ALA A 92 16.66 -1.97 -14.61
C ALA A 92 16.46 -2.26 -13.10
N PHE A 93 15.26 -2.63 -12.68
CA PHE A 93 15.00 -3.02 -11.29
C PHE A 93 15.54 -4.41 -10.95
N GLU A 94 15.56 -5.33 -11.93
CA GLU A 94 16.21 -6.65 -11.78
C GLU A 94 17.72 -6.48 -11.61
N ASP A 95 18.36 -5.66 -12.43
CA ASP A 95 19.79 -5.34 -12.33
C ASP A 95 20.14 -4.70 -10.96
N ALA A 96 19.20 -3.96 -10.38
CA ALA A 96 19.31 -3.39 -9.04
C ALA A 96 18.91 -4.38 -7.91
N ASN A 97 18.60 -5.64 -8.23
CA ASN A 97 18.16 -6.68 -7.30
C ASN A 97 16.86 -6.30 -6.52
N LEU A 98 15.96 -5.56 -7.15
CA LEU A 98 14.67 -5.13 -6.59
C LEU A 98 13.51 -6.08 -6.97
N LYS A 99 13.80 -7.22 -7.57
CA LYS A 99 12.86 -8.32 -7.87
C LYS A 99 11.53 -7.81 -8.48
N PRO A 100 11.52 -7.20 -9.67
CA PRO A 100 10.30 -6.68 -10.26
C PRO A 100 9.34 -7.81 -10.65
N ILE A 101 8.03 -7.57 -10.47
CA ILE A 101 6.97 -8.41 -11.00
C ILE A 101 6.00 -7.53 -11.78
N ILE A 102 5.82 -7.82 -13.07
CA ILE A 102 4.85 -7.10 -13.91
C ILE A 102 3.46 -7.72 -13.71
N TYR A 103 2.52 -6.89 -13.24
CA TYR A 103 1.13 -7.25 -13.03
C TYR A 103 0.25 -6.72 -14.16
N ASN A 104 -0.52 -7.60 -14.79
CA ASN A 104 -1.56 -7.20 -15.74
C ASN A 104 -2.77 -6.54 -15.07
N GLN A 105 -2.88 -6.63 -13.76
CA GLN A 105 -3.94 -6.02 -12.95
C GLN A 105 -3.33 -5.19 -11.81
N ILE A 106 -2.38 -4.32 -12.14
CA ILE A 106 -1.65 -3.52 -11.14
C ILE A 106 -2.59 -2.67 -10.27
N LYS A 107 -3.69 -2.15 -10.83
CA LYS A 107 -4.69 -1.37 -10.09
C LYS A 107 -5.31 -2.19 -8.94
N ILE A 108 -5.61 -3.48 -9.17
CA ILE A 108 -6.12 -4.35 -8.10
C ILE A 108 -5.08 -4.51 -6.99
N TRP A 109 -3.81 -4.69 -7.38
CA TRP A 109 -2.72 -4.78 -6.41
C TRP A 109 -2.63 -3.52 -5.56
N LEU A 110 -2.60 -2.33 -6.18
CA LEU A 110 -2.46 -1.04 -5.49
C LEU A 110 -3.64 -0.75 -4.54
N ILE A 111 -4.87 -0.89 -5.01
CA ILE A 111 -6.07 -0.60 -4.23
C ILE A 111 -6.20 -1.56 -3.04
N THR A 112 -5.96 -2.85 -3.25
CA THR A 112 -6.02 -3.82 -2.13
C THR A 112 -4.83 -3.65 -1.18
N HIS A 113 -3.65 -3.29 -1.69
CA HIS A 113 -2.50 -2.95 -0.85
C HIS A 113 -2.79 -1.73 0.04
N TYR A 114 -3.46 -0.71 -0.49
CA TYR A 114 -3.87 0.47 0.27
C TYR A 114 -4.70 0.09 1.51
N ALA A 115 -5.69 -0.78 1.33
CA ALA A 115 -6.52 -1.27 2.44
C ALA A 115 -5.70 -2.10 3.46
N VAL A 116 -4.79 -2.93 2.97
CA VAL A 116 -3.88 -3.71 3.84
C VAL A 116 -2.95 -2.78 4.61
N ALA A 117 -2.34 -1.80 3.93
CA ALA A 117 -1.42 -0.85 4.55
C ALA A 117 -2.11 0.00 5.63
N ALA A 118 -3.34 0.45 5.40
CA ALA A 118 -4.13 1.16 6.41
C ALA A 118 -4.27 0.34 7.69
N GLY A 119 -4.76 -0.91 7.59
CA GLY A 119 -4.97 -1.75 8.76
C GLY A 119 -3.67 -2.13 9.48
N LEU A 120 -2.57 -2.38 8.74
CA LEU A 120 -1.26 -2.65 9.34
C LEU A 120 -0.71 -1.41 10.08
N SER A 121 -0.75 -0.25 9.44
CA SER A 121 -0.27 1.01 10.04
C SER A 121 -1.00 1.33 11.33
N ALA A 122 -2.32 1.13 11.38
CA ALA A 122 -3.09 1.30 12.59
C ALA A 122 -2.62 0.39 13.73
N GLY A 123 -2.42 -0.89 13.42
CA GLY A 123 -1.91 -1.84 14.41
C GLY A 123 -0.53 -1.44 14.95
N ILE A 124 0.35 -0.96 14.08
CA ILE A 124 1.70 -0.53 14.44
C ILE A 124 1.66 0.74 15.28
N MET A 125 0.85 1.74 14.89
CA MET A 125 0.67 2.96 15.66
C MET A 125 0.12 2.68 17.07
N LYS A 126 -0.87 1.80 17.19
CA LYS A 126 -1.42 1.34 18.48
C LYS A 126 -0.38 0.61 19.32
N ALA A 127 0.45 -0.21 18.70
CA ALA A 127 1.52 -0.96 19.36
C ALA A 127 2.78 -0.11 19.65
N LYS A 128 2.89 1.08 19.03
CA LYS A 128 4.02 2.01 19.09
C LYS A 128 5.32 1.49 18.48
N SER A 129 5.33 0.30 17.93
CA SER A 129 6.44 -0.25 17.13
C SER A 129 6.03 -1.50 16.37
N GLY A 130 6.73 -1.81 15.26
CA GLY A 130 6.53 -3.03 14.47
C GLY A 130 6.80 -4.29 15.30
N ARG A 131 7.80 -4.27 16.17
CA ARG A 131 8.13 -5.42 17.06
C ARG A 131 7.00 -5.70 18.05
N ASN A 132 6.48 -4.68 18.73
CA ASN A 132 5.36 -4.84 19.65
C ASN A 132 4.09 -5.29 18.91
N PHE A 133 3.84 -4.74 17.72
CA PHE A 133 2.75 -5.15 16.84
C PHE A 133 2.83 -6.66 16.54
N ALA A 134 3.97 -7.12 16.04
CA ALA A 134 4.15 -8.51 15.65
C ALA A 134 4.04 -9.49 16.83
N SER A 135 4.37 -9.08 18.06
CA SER A 135 4.28 -9.92 19.26
C SER A 135 2.88 -9.99 19.87
N ASN A 136 2.02 -8.97 19.65
CA ASN A 136 0.72 -8.84 20.31
C ASN A 136 -0.42 -9.45 19.47
N SER A 137 -0.97 -10.57 19.93
CA SER A 137 -2.04 -11.29 19.23
C SER A 137 -3.34 -10.49 19.11
N ASP A 138 -3.69 -9.67 20.11
CA ASP A 138 -4.94 -8.93 20.11
C ASP A 138 -4.88 -7.75 19.13
N ILE A 139 -3.75 -7.04 19.09
CA ILE A 139 -3.52 -5.96 18.12
C ILE A 139 -3.48 -6.54 16.70
N LEU A 140 -2.79 -7.66 16.47
CA LEU A 140 -2.78 -8.36 15.18
C LEU A 140 -4.19 -8.76 14.76
N LYS A 141 -5.00 -9.30 15.67
CA LYS A 141 -6.38 -9.69 15.39
C LYS A 141 -7.25 -8.48 15.01
N GLU A 142 -7.08 -7.37 15.69
CA GLU A 142 -7.79 -6.12 15.40
C GLU A 142 -7.37 -5.55 14.03
N ALA A 143 -6.07 -5.49 13.74
CA ALA A 143 -5.55 -5.08 12.44
C ALA A 143 -6.08 -5.96 11.30
N ILE A 144 -6.09 -7.29 11.47
CA ILE A 144 -6.65 -8.22 10.48
C ILE A 144 -8.15 -7.98 10.26
N LYS A 145 -8.91 -7.64 11.31
CA LYS A 145 -10.34 -7.28 11.15
C LYS A 145 -10.50 -6.00 10.32
N ALA A 146 -9.72 -4.96 10.62
CA ALA A 146 -9.74 -3.71 9.86
C ALA A 146 -9.36 -3.95 8.38
N ILE A 147 -8.32 -4.76 8.13
CA ILE A 147 -7.93 -5.15 6.78
C ILE A 147 -9.09 -5.87 6.06
N ARG A 148 -9.79 -6.77 6.72
CA ARG A 148 -10.94 -7.49 6.12
C ARG A 148 -12.06 -6.54 5.73
N GLU A 149 -12.40 -5.56 6.57
CA GLU A 149 -13.37 -4.51 6.21
C GLU A 149 -12.89 -3.71 4.99
N GLY A 150 -11.63 -3.26 4.97
CA GLY A 150 -11.06 -2.55 3.83
C GLY A 150 -11.03 -3.38 2.54
N LEU A 151 -10.69 -4.67 2.61
CA LEU A 151 -10.72 -5.58 1.46
C LEU A 151 -12.16 -5.85 0.97
N GLU A 152 -13.15 -5.83 1.87
CA GLU A 152 -14.57 -5.91 1.49
C GLU A 152 -14.98 -4.63 0.72
N VAL A 153 -14.53 -3.46 1.15
CA VAL A 153 -14.72 -2.20 0.38
C VAL A 153 -14.10 -2.33 -1.01
N CYS A 154 -12.84 -2.79 -1.12
CA CYS A 154 -12.21 -3.03 -2.42
C CYS A 154 -13.05 -3.96 -3.30
N GLN A 155 -13.57 -5.05 -2.74
CA GLN A 155 -14.42 -6.00 -3.47
C GLN A 155 -15.72 -5.35 -3.99
N LYS A 156 -16.36 -4.50 -3.19
CA LYS A 156 -17.57 -3.75 -3.58
C LYS A 156 -17.30 -2.73 -4.69
N LEU A 157 -16.10 -2.18 -4.71
CA LEU A 157 -15.62 -1.25 -5.74
C LEU A 157 -15.13 -1.95 -7.03
N GLY A 158 -15.25 -3.29 -7.11
CA GLY A 158 -14.87 -4.08 -8.29
C GLY A 158 -13.42 -4.57 -8.29
N TYR A 159 -12.65 -4.30 -7.26
CA TYR A 159 -11.26 -4.75 -7.12
C TYR A 159 -11.20 -6.04 -6.30
N ASN A 160 -11.16 -7.20 -6.97
CA ASN A 160 -11.16 -8.50 -6.28
C ASN A 160 -9.87 -8.74 -5.47
N PRO A 161 -9.91 -8.69 -4.13
CA PRO A 161 -8.70 -8.83 -3.32
C PRO A 161 -8.09 -10.23 -3.37
N LYS A 162 -8.85 -11.26 -3.76
CA LYS A 162 -8.34 -12.62 -3.90
C LYS A 162 -7.45 -12.81 -5.15
N ALA A 163 -7.47 -11.86 -6.09
CA ALA A 163 -6.55 -11.86 -7.22
C ALA A 163 -5.09 -11.60 -6.79
N VAL A 164 -4.87 -11.00 -5.61
CA VAL A 164 -3.54 -10.75 -5.06
C VAL A 164 -3.21 -11.84 -4.02
N LYS A 165 -2.29 -12.74 -4.35
CA LYS A 165 -1.93 -13.90 -3.50
C LYS A 165 -1.54 -13.50 -2.08
N ALA A 166 -0.86 -12.37 -1.90
CA ALA A 166 -0.43 -11.89 -0.58
C ALA A 166 -1.61 -11.63 0.36
N ASN A 167 -2.78 -11.27 -0.17
CA ASN A 167 -3.98 -11.04 0.63
C ASN A 167 -4.58 -12.33 1.21
N GLY A 168 -4.13 -13.50 0.75
CA GLY A 168 -4.63 -14.80 1.21
C GLY A 168 -4.56 -14.97 2.73
N LEU A 169 -3.54 -14.41 3.38
CA LEU A 169 -3.38 -14.44 4.84
C LEU A 169 -4.61 -13.88 5.57
N TYR A 170 -5.20 -12.81 5.07
CA TYR A 170 -6.29 -12.13 5.75
C TYR A 170 -7.64 -12.85 5.67
N PHE A 171 -7.77 -13.81 4.78
CA PHE A 171 -8.99 -14.65 4.65
C PHE A 171 -8.94 -15.91 5.50
N LEU A 172 -7.78 -16.23 6.10
CA LEU A 172 -7.63 -17.41 6.96
C LEU A 172 -8.30 -17.21 8.33
N PRO A 173 -8.77 -18.28 8.98
CA PRO A 173 -9.20 -18.22 10.37
C PRO A 173 -8.10 -17.67 11.29
N PHE A 174 -8.46 -16.95 12.35
CA PHE A 174 -7.49 -16.26 13.21
C PHE A 174 -6.44 -17.19 13.84
N PHE A 175 -6.82 -18.42 14.18
CA PHE A 175 -5.89 -19.40 14.76
C PHE A 175 -4.79 -19.83 13.77
N ILE A 176 -4.97 -19.62 12.47
CA ILE A 176 -3.95 -19.82 11.44
C ILE A 176 -3.31 -18.48 11.07
N ALA A 177 -4.09 -17.42 10.86
CA ALA A 177 -3.59 -16.13 10.40
C ALA A 177 -2.64 -15.48 11.40
N ILE A 178 -2.95 -15.52 12.71
CA ILE A 178 -2.13 -14.85 13.74
C ILE A 178 -0.74 -15.44 13.88
N PRO A 179 -0.52 -16.77 13.97
CA PRO A 179 0.81 -17.34 13.99
C PRO A 179 1.64 -17.00 12.74
N ILE A 180 1.01 -17.01 11.56
CA ILE A 180 1.68 -16.64 10.31
C ILE A 180 2.04 -15.15 10.33
N ALA A 181 1.10 -14.28 10.73
CA ALA A 181 1.32 -12.84 10.83
C ALA A 181 2.47 -12.50 11.80
N LYS A 182 2.53 -13.15 12.98
CA LYS A 182 3.66 -13.02 13.92
C LYS A 182 4.99 -13.33 13.27
N LYS A 183 5.06 -14.43 12.53
CA LYS A 183 6.29 -14.86 11.84
C LYS A 183 6.69 -13.89 10.73
N VAL A 184 5.73 -13.44 9.92
CA VAL A 184 5.97 -12.53 8.79
C VAL A 184 6.35 -11.14 9.29
N TYR A 185 5.51 -10.54 10.14
CA TYR A 185 5.70 -9.17 10.61
C TYR A 185 6.77 -9.04 11.71
N GLY A 186 7.17 -10.12 12.35
CA GLY A 186 8.30 -10.14 13.27
C GLY A 186 9.67 -10.14 12.60
N ASN A 187 9.74 -10.10 11.26
CA ASN A 187 10.98 -9.91 10.54
C ASN A 187 11.57 -8.53 10.85
N GLU A 188 12.86 -8.47 11.19
CA GLU A 188 13.51 -7.25 11.67
C GLU A 188 13.50 -6.12 10.63
N ALA A 189 13.77 -6.44 9.36
CA ALA A 189 13.74 -5.45 8.29
C ALA A 189 12.32 -4.88 8.10
N LEU A 190 11.26 -5.72 8.19
CA LEU A 190 9.88 -5.24 8.15
C LEU A 190 9.54 -4.36 9.35
N CYS A 191 9.99 -4.71 10.54
CA CYS A 191 9.78 -3.85 11.72
C CYS A 191 10.38 -2.46 11.51
N LEU A 192 11.62 -2.37 11.01
CA LEU A 192 12.27 -1.09 10.69
C LEU A 192 11.55 -0.31 9.59
N MET A 193 11.09 -0.98 8.54
CA MET A 193 10.30 -0.36 7.47
C MET A 193 8.98 0.23 8.00
N PHE A 194 8.29 -0.52 8.84
CA PHE A 194 7.02 -0.10 9.43
C PHE A 194 7.19 1.07 10.40
N ASP A 195 8.19 0.99 11.26
CA ASP A 195 8.47 2.06 12.23
C ASP A 195 8.82 3.37 11.50
N GLY A 196 9.67 3.30 10.46
CA GLY A 196 10.00 4.45 9.64
C GLY A 196 8.78 5.06 8.95
N HIS A 197 7.93 4.23 8.36
CA HIS A 197 6.76 4.72 7.62
C HIS A 197 5.70 5.36 8.54
N THR A 198 5.35 4.70 9.65
CA THR A 198 4.32 5.20 10.57
C THR A 198 4.74 6.46 11.33
N GLN A 199 6.03 6.63 11.61
CA GLN A 199 6.56 7.82 12.27
C GLN A 199 6.61 9.06 11.35
N HIS A 200 6.83 8.87 10.05
CA HIS A 200 7.07 9.97 9.13
C HIS A 200 5.86 10.40 8.30
N SER A 201 4.75 9.66 8.32
CA SER A 201 3.59 9.94 7.47
C SER A 201 2.23 9.72 8.18
N PRO A 202 2.00 10.29 9.38
CA PRO A 202 0.73 10.09 10.10
C PRO A 202 -0.48 10.63 9.33
N ASP A 203 -0.33 11.74 8.60
CA ASP A 203 -1.41 12.34 7.80
C ASP A 203 -1.79 11.46 6.61
N GLU A 204 -0.82 10.78 5.99
CA GLU A 204 -1.09 9.79 4.94
C GLU A 204 -1.90 8.62 5.50
N MET A 205 -1.54 8.14 6.70
CA MET A 205 -2.29 7.08 7.36
C MET A 205 -3.73 7.50 7.66
N LYS A 206 -3.92 8.71 8.19
CA LYS A 206 -5.24 9.28 8.45
C LYS A 206 -6.08 9.33 7.17
N LYS A 207 -5.51 9.85 6.08
CA LYS A 207 -6.17 9.89 4.77
C LYS A 207 -6.59 8.49 4.31
N MET A 208 -5.72 7.48 4.46
CA MET A 208 -6.04 6.11 4.06
C MET A 208 -7.30 5.57 4.77
N PHE A 209 -7.45 5.85 6.06
CA PHE A 209 -8.66 5.49 6.80
C PHE A 209 -9.89 6.24 6.30
N GLU A 210 -9.75 7.54 6.07
CA GLU A 210 -10.85 8.40 5.61
C GLU A 210 -11.38 7.96 4.25
N ASP A 211 -10.49 7.68 3.31
CA ASP A 211 -10.84 7.21 1.97
C ASP A 211 -11.62 5.88 2.04
N ILE A 212 -11.11 4.89 2.76
CA ILE A 212 -11.73 3.56 2.86
C ILE A 212 -13.08 3.64 3.58
N ILE A 213 -13.17 4.40 4.67
CA ILE A 213 -14.42 4.55 5.44
C ILE A 213 -15.47 5.24 4.57
N THR A 214 -15.11 6.33 3.89
CA THR A 214 -16.02 7.10 3.03
C THR A 214 -16.61 6.23 1.92
N ASP A 215 -15.76 5.49 1.21
CA ASP A 215 -16.23 4.60 0.16
C ASP A 215 -16.98 3.38 0.70
N GLY A 216 -16.56 2.86 1.86
CA GLY A 216 -17.29 1.79 2.54
C GLY A 216 -18.72 2.19 2.88
N GLU A 217 -18.92 3.35 3.48
CA GLU A 217 -20.25 3.90 3.80
C GLU A 217 -21.09 4.12 2.54
N LYS A 218 -20.50 4.75 1.52
CA LYS A 218 -21.15 5.01 0.23
C LYS A 218 -21.65 3.74 -0.45
N HIS A 219 -20.95 2.61 -0.26
CA HIS A 219 -21.27 1.34 -0.90
C HIS A 219 -21.91 0.30 0.07
N GLY A 220 -22.33 0.75 1.26
CA GLY A 220 -23.06 -0.08 2.23
C GLY A 220 -22.23 -1.18 2.90
N VAL A 221 -20.90 -1.01 2.95
CA VAL A 221 -20.02 -1.91 3.68
C VAL A 221 -19.91 -1.46 5.14
N LYS A 222 -19.96 -2.42 6.06
CA LYS A 222 -19.76 -2.15 7.48
C LYS A 222 -18.28 -1.93 7.78
N VAL A 223 -17.89 -0.69 8.05
CA VAL A 223 -16.51 -0.27 8.36
C VAL A 223 -16.36 0.11 9.85
N TYR A 224 -16.93 -0.74 10.71
CA TYR A 224 -17.01 -0.46 12.14
C TYR A 224 -15.64 -0.47 12.84
N ILE A 225 -14.82 -1.46 12.55
CA ILE A 225 -13.49 -1.59 13.16
C ILE A 225 -12.55 -0.48 12.66
N LEU A 226 -12.63 -0.15 11.37
CA LEU A 226 -11.87 0.97 10.81
C LEU A 226 -12.21 2.29 11.50
N LYS A 227 -13.50 2.56 11.75
CA LYS A 227 -13.95 3.76 12.49
C LYS A 227 -13.44 3.79 13.92
N GLN A 228 -13.59 2.68 14.67
CA GLN A 228 -13.09 2.60 16.04
C GLN A 228 -11.59 2.86 16.14
N ILE A 229 -10.82 2.28 15.22
CA ILE A 229 -9.38 2.47 15.19
C ILE A 229 -9.04 3.93 14.85
N LYS A 230 -9.71 4.52 13.84
CA LYS A 230 -9.49 5.94 13.47
C LYS A 230 -9.72 6.86 14.65
N GLU A 231 -10.83 6.70 15.37
CA GLU A 231 -11.18 7.48 16.56
C GLU A 231 -10.14 7.32 17.68
N GLY A 232 -9.62 6.11 17.88
CA GLY A 232 -8.65 5.83 18.94
C GLY A 232 -7.21 6.28 18.65
N ILE A 233 -6.88 6.57 17.38
CA ILE A 233 -5.50 6.94 16.98
C ILE A 233 -5.40 8.42 16.56
N PHE A 234 -6.42 8.97 15.89
CA PHE A 234 -6.33 10.28 15.24
C PHE A 234 -7.23 11.37 15.88
N ASN A 235 -7.96 11.04 16.94
CA ASN A 235 -8.67 11.96 17.81
C ASN A 235 -8.02 11.93 19.18
#